data_7e203832342247d7c3f3af6c57745000
#
_entry.id   7e203832342247d7c3f3af6c57745000
#
_cell.length_a   1.000
_cell.length_b   1.000
_cell.length_c   1.000
_cell.angle_alpha   90.00
_cell.angle_beta   90.00
_cell.angle_gamma   90.00
#
_symmetry.space_group_name_H-M   'P 1'
#
loop_
_entity.id
_entity.type
_entity.pdbx_description
1 polymer ?
#
loop_
_entity_poly.entity_id
_entity_poly.type
_entity_poly.pdbx_seq_one_letter_code
_entity_poly.pdbx_strand_id
1 'polypeptide(L)'
;AAVTLISRSNLPIAPQLTSLLLAPVLLSLRRGHASVSYAQSLLGAPETRLTTLDNGLRVASEETGHATCTVGLWIGAGSRYESEKNNGAGFFLEHMAFKVEISMLYDLKSSIESMGAHLSAYTSREHTAYYMKTLAKDLPKAVELLSEVVQSLLRELEEVEGNLQEVCLDLLHATAFQGTPLGHSVLGPSNNARNLSRQDLVDYISSHYKAPRMVLSAAGGVNHEELVGLARSHFSGVSFEYDGDAVPVLSPCRFTGSEIRMRDDALPLAHIAVAVEGGHYDLTYGGGKHLSSRLARLAVEENLCHSFQAFHSSYCDTGLLGIYFVADKHQIEDMMHWSQNAWMNLCTTVTESDVARGKNALKASLVGQLNGTTPICDDIGRHVLNYGRRIPLAEWDARIDAVTPRMVRDVCSKYLYDKCPAVAAVGPVEQLPDYNRMRSAMYWLRF
;
A
#
# COMPACT_ATOMS: atom_id res chain seq x y z
N ALA A 1 -10.78 12.15 9.49
CA ALA A 1 -10.76 13.60 9.36
C ALA A 1 -10.48 14.27 10.70
N ALA A 2 -9.28 14.69 10.95
CA ALA A 2 -8.99 15.66 11.98
C ALA A 2 -7.82 16.53 11.48
N VAL A 3 -8.17 17.67 10.91
CA VAL A 3 -7.28 18.77 10.59
C VAL A 3 -7.02 19.54 11.91
N THR A 4 -5.80 19.54 12.40
CA THR A 4 -5.40 20.42 13.48
C THR A 4 -4.66 21.62 12.89
N LEU A 5 -5.32 22.75 12.86
CA LEU A 5 -4.75 24.08 12.65
C LEU A 5 -3.81 24.42 13.81
N ILE A 6 -2.54 24.71 13.54
CA ILE A 6 -1.65 25.38 14.46
C ILE A 6 -1.39 26.79 13.93
N SER A 7 -1.89 27.75 14.69
CA SER A 7 -1.72 29.18 14.49
C SER A 7 -0.27 29.61 14.71
N ARG A 8 0.15 30.58 13.89
CA ARG A 8 1.39 31.36 14.05
C ARG A 8 1.39 32.14 15.34
N SER A 9 2.47 32.05 16.12
CA SER A 9 2.85 33.10 17.09
C SER A 9 4.30 33.48 16.84
N ASN A 10 4.50 34.78 16.58
CA ASN A 10 5.78 35.45 16.46
C ASN A 10 6.48 35.52 17.83
N LEU A 11 7.77 35.19 17.87
CA LEU A 11 8.70 35.72 18.89
C LEU A 11 10.12 35.82 18.30
N PRO A 12 10.98 36.75 18.81
CA PRO A 12 11.99 37.44 18.06
C PRO A 12 13.37 36.77 18.04
N ILE A 13 14.12 37.15 17.00
CA ILE A 13 15.50 36.78 16.69
C ILE A 13 16.44 37.45 17.70
N ALA A 14 17.34 36.70 18.33
CA ALA A 14 18.58 37.21 18.88
C ALA A 14 19.75 36.25 18.59
N PRO A 15 20.95 36.73 18.25
CA PRO A 15 22.02 35.96 17.64
C PRO A 15 22.95 35.34 18.67
N GLN A 16 23.29 34.06 18.51
CA GLN A 16 24.51 33.49 19.12
C GLN A 16 25.33 32.76 18.06
N LEU A 17 26.25 33.50 17.49
CA LEU A 17 27.43 33.02 16.76
C LEU A 17 28.43 32.48 17.81
N THR A 18 28.48 31.19 18.05
CA THR A 18 29.66 30.47 18.60
C THR A 18 29.36 28.95 18.72
N SER A 19 29.17 28.23 17.60
CA SER A 19 29.19 26.75 17.64
C SER A 19 29.51 26.08 16.31
N LEU A 20 30.18 26.80 15.39
CA LEU A 20 30.42 26.30 14.01
C LEU A 20 31.68 25.43 13.82
N LEU A 21 32.44 25.13 14.87
CA LEU A 21 33.68 24.32 14.77
C LEU A 21 33.61 22.90 15.31
N LEU A 22 32.48 22.49 15.92
CA LEU A 22 32.29 21.12 16.43
C LEU A 22 31.33 20.24 15.61
N ALA A 23 30.71 20.79 14.58
CA ALA A 23 29.72 20.09 13.76
C ALA A 23 30.26 18.88 12.97
N PRO A 24 31.47 18.90 12.36
CA PRO A 24 31.95 17.77 11.58
C PRO A 24 32.34 16.55 12.42
N VAL A 25 32.79 16.75 13.65
CA VAL A 25 33.17 15.64 14.55
C VAL A 25 31.94 14.93 15.13
N LEU A 26 30.91 15.69 15.49
CA LEU A 26 29.64 15.12 15.97
C LEU A 26 28.85 14.40 14.88
N LEU A 27 28.93 14.85 13.64
CA LEU A 27 28.31 14.15 12.51
C LEU A 27 29.01 12.84 12.16
N SER A 28 30.32 12.74 12.32
CA SER A 28 31.07 11.49 12.10
C SER A 28 30.79 10.45 13.21
N LEU A 29 30.68 10.89 14.46
CA LEU A 29 30.28 10.05 15.59
C LEU A 29 28.84 9.55 15.47
N ARG A 30 27.91 10.40 15.00
CA ARG A 30 26.52 9.96 14.74
C ARG A 30 26.40 8.96 13.60
N ARG A 31 27.24 9.05 12.56
CA ARG A 31 27.25 8.03 11.48
C ARG A 31 27.73 6.67 11.96
N GLY A 32 28.73 6.62 12.84
CA GLY A 32 29.19 5.36 13.45
C GLY A 32 28.11 4.71 14.33
N HIS A 33 27.39 5.49 15.13
CA HIS A 33 26.29 4.98 15.95
C HIS A 33 25.08 4.52 15.15
N ALA A 34 24.75 5.19 14.04
CA ALA A 34 23.65 4.78 13.19
C ALA A 34 23.88 3.43 12.50
N SER A 35 25.12 3.17 12.05
CA SER A 35 25.45 1.90 11.42
C SER A 35 25.48 0.71 12.41
N VAL A 36 25.97 0.95 13.63
CA VAL A 36 25.96 -0.06 14.70
C VAL A 36 24.53 -0.35 15.16
N SER A 37 23.70 0.69 15.31
CA SER A 37 22.28 0.55 15.65
C SER A 37 21.48 -0.20 14.59
N TYR A 38 21.74 0.04 13.31
CA TYR A 38 21.10 -0.66 12.20
C TYR A 38 21.45 -2.17 12.21
N ALA A 39 22.73 -2.51 12.30
CA ALA A 39 23.17 -3.90 12.38
C ALA A 39 22.60 -4.62 13.63
N GLN A 40 22.53 -3.94 14.77
CA GLN A 40 21.92 -4.47 15.98
C GLN A 40 20.40 -4.67 15.82
N SER A 41 19.71 -3.78 15.11
CA SER A 41 18.28 -3.92 14.82
C SER A 41 18.00 -5.13 13.94
N LEU A 42 18.88 -5.45 12.99
CA LEU A 42 18.75 -6.64 12.14
C LEU A 42 18.96 -7.95 12.91
N LEU A 43 19.96 -7.96 13.84
CA LEU A 43 20.28 -9.15 14.64
C LEU A 43 19.31 -9.40 15.80
N GLY A 44 18.66 -8.35 16.30
CA GLY A 44 17.73 -8.40 17.42
C GLY A 44 16.24 -8.40 17.02
N ALA A 45 15.93 -8.51 15.74
CA ALA A 45 14.56 -8.56 15.28
C ALA A 45 13.88 -9.86 15.78
N PRO A 46 12.70 -9.76 16.44
CA PRO A 46 11.98 -10.94 16.89
C PRO A 46 11.61 -11.85 15.72
N GLU A 47 11.58 -13.16 15.98
CA GLU A 47 11.17 -14.13 14.97
C GLU A 47 9.66 -14.20 14.87
N THR A 48 9.14 -14.18 13.65
CA THR A 48 7.72 -14.37 13.39
C THR A 48 7.39 -15.86 13.48
N ARG A 49 6.49 -16.21 14.41
CA ARG A 49 5.93 -17.56 14.54
C ARG A 49 4.73 -17.71 13.65
N LEU A 50 4.59 -18.87 13.00
CA LEU A 50 3.48 -19.20 12.12
C LEU A 50 2.91 -20.58 12.48
N THR A 51 1.60 -20.64 12.69
CA THR A 51 0.84 -21.88 12.93
C THR A 51 -0.37 -21.94 11.99
N THR A 52 -0.61 -23.07 11.36
CA THR A 52 -1.80 -23.30 10.55
C THR A 52 -2.78 -24.14 11.33
N LEU A 53 -4.02 -23.71 11.45
CA LEU A 53 -5.10 -24.45 12.12
C LEU A 53 -5.67 -25.55 11.22
N ASP A 54 -6.45 -26.47 11.79
CA ASP A 54 -7.04 -27.62 11.09
C ASP A 54 -8.01 -27.21 9.97
N ASN A 55 -8.64 -26.03 10.09
CA ASN A 55 -9.50 -25.44 9.05
C ASN A 55 -8.73 -24.64 7.99
N GLY A 56 -7.38 -24.63 8.06
CA GLY A 56 -6.53 -23.93 7.10
C GLY A 56 -6.27 -22.44 7.41
N LEU A 57 -6.85 -21.87 8.48
CA LEU A 57 -6.53 -20.52 8.92
C LEU A 57 -5.07 -20.47 9.40
N ARG A 58 -4.33 -19.50 8.90
CA ARG A 58 -2.93 -19.25 9.28
C ARG A 58 -2.88 -18.19 10.38
N VAL A 59 -2.21 -18.50 11.49
CA VAL A 59 -2.00 -17.61 12.63
C VAL A 59 -0.53 -17.26 12.70
N ALA A 60 -0.20 -15.97 12.58
CA ALA A 60 1.16 -15.47 12.61
C ALA A 60 1.34 -14.40 13.68
N SER A 61 2.43 -14.43 14.43
CA SER A 61 2.70 -13.41 15.43
C SER A 61 4.18 -13.09 15.58
N GLU A 62 4.45 -11.84 15.98
CA GLU A 62 5.76 -11.36 16.38
C GLU A 62 5.66 -10.71 17.75
N GLU A 63 6.37 -11.29 18.73
CA GLU A 63 6.44 -10.77 20.09
C GLU A 63 7.56 -9.73 20.20
N THR A 64 7.19 -8.48 20.46
CA THR A 64 8.15 -7.36 20.61
C THR A 64 8.23 -6.83 22.04
N GLY A 65 7.48 -7.40 22.97
CA GLY A 65 7.45 -7.01 24.39
C GLY A 65 6.86 -5.62 24.67
N HIS A 66 6.15 -5.02 23.72
CA HIS A 66 5.48 -3.73 23.93
C HIS A 66 4.24 -3.87 24.81
N ALA A 67 3.88 -2.82 25.55
CA ALA A 67 2.64 -2.76 26.32
C ALA A 67 1.36 -2.71 25.44
N THR A 68 1.53 -2.42 24.14
CA THR A 68 0.47 -2.39 23.14
C THR A 68 0.65 -3.52 22.15
N CYS A 69 -0.46 -3.97 21.57
CA CYS A 69 -0.45 -4.91 20.45
C CYS A 69 -1.38 -4.45 19.34
N THR A 70 -1.13 -4.96 18.15
CA THR A 70 -2.06 -4.88 17.02
C THR A 70 -2.37 -6.29 16.59
N VAL A 71 -3.64 -6.62 16.44
CA VAL A 71 -4.13 -7.89 15.92
C VAL A 71 -5.06 -7.61 14.76
N GLY A 72 -5.01 -8.41 13.70
CA GLY A 72 -5.87 -8.23 12.55
C GLY A 72 -6.04 -9.48 11.72
N LEU A 73 -7.05 -9.45 10.86
CA LEU A 73 -7.40 -10.50 9.93
C LEU A 73 -7.19 -10.00 8.50
N TRP A 74 -6.31 -10.65 7.76
CA TRP A 74 -6.06 -10.43 6.33
C TRP A 74 -6.74 -11.50 5.52
N ILE A 75 -7.54 -11.10 4.56
CA ILE A 75 -8.39 -11.96 3.74
C ILE A 75 -7.98 -11.80 2.29
N GLY A 76 -7.67 -12.89 1.58
CA GLY A 76 -7.35 -12.89 0.16
C GLY A 76 -8.59 -12.66 -0.72
N ALA A 77 -9.28 -11.53 -0.51
CA ALA A 77 -10.47 -11.10 -1.23
C ALA A 77 -10.41 -9.58 -1.43
N GLY A 78 -10.74 -9.10 -2.62
CA GLY A 78 -10.73 -7.69 -3.00
C GLY A 78 -11.43 -7.50 -4.34
N SER A 79 -11.36 -6.32 -4.95
CA SER A 79 -12.13 -6.00 -6.16
C SER A 79 -11.77 -6.87 -7.37
N ARG A 80 -10.60 -7.49 -7.40
CA ARG A 80 -10.21 -8.46 -8.44
C ARG A 80 -11.09 -9.71 -8.47
N TYR A 81 -11.69 -10.06 -7.33
CA TYR A 81 -12.57 -11.24 -7.20
C TYR A 81 -14.05 -10.92 -7.41
N GLU A 82 -14.36 -9.66 -7.68
CA GLU A 82 -15.70 -9.17 -7.94
C GLU A 82 -16.06 -9.33 -9.42
N SER A 83 -17.34 -9.51 -9.68
CA SER A 83 -17.93 -9.46 -11.02
C SER A 83 -18.44 -8.05 -11.32
N GLU A 84 -18.74 -7.75 -12.57
CA GLU A 84 -19.36 -6.46 -12.94
C GLU A 84 -20.64 -6.14 -12.12
N LYS A 85 -21.38 -7.17 -11.74
CA LYS A 85 -22.63 -7.03 -11.00
C LYS A 85 -22.43 -6.63 -9.54
N ASN A 86 -21.39 -7.17 -8.87
CA ASN A 86 -21.12 -6.94 -7.46
C ASN A 86 -19.83 -6.14 -7.21
N ASN A 87 -19.30 -5.48 -8.25
CA ASN A 87 -18.11 -4.64 -8.12
C ASN A 87 -18.36 -3.49 -7.13
N GLY A 88 -17.46 -3.33 -6.17
CA GLY A 88 -17.57 -2.45 -5.01
C GLY A 88 -17.99 -3.16 -3.72
N ALA A 89 -18.33 -4.47 -3.78
CA ALA A 89 -18.78 -5.22 -2.60
C ALA A 89 -17.74 -5.25 -1.47
N GLY A 90 -16.46 -5.45 -1.78
CA GLY A 90 -15.38 -5.46 -0.79
C GLY A 90 -15.20 -4.12 -0.09
N PHE A 91 -15.19 -3.04 -0.86
CA PHE A 91 -15.13 -1.67 -0.32
C PHE A 91 -16.35 -1.33 0.53
N PHE A 92 -17.49 -1.78 0.08
CA PHE A 92 -18.75 -1.65 0.81
C PHE A 92 -18.69 -2.32 2.18
N LEU A 93 -18.19 -3.57 2.23
CA LEU A 93 -18.00 -4.33 3.46
C LEU A 93 -16.99 -3.66 4.41
N GLU A 94 -15.92 -3.03 3.89
CA GLU A 94 -14.98 -2.24 4.69
C GLU A 94 -15.71 -1.13 5.46
N HIS A 95 -16.52 -0.33 4.76
CA HIS A 95 -17.23 0.80 5.37
C HIS A 95 -18.33 0.34 6.33
N MET A 96 -18.94 -0.78 6.06
CA MET A 96 -19.93 -1.38 6.96
C MET A 96 -19.33 -1.77 8.32
N ALA A 97 -18.07 -2.19 8.36
CA ALA A 97 -17.38 -2.52 9.62
C ALA A 97 -17.31 -1.34 10.61
N PHE A 98 -17.43 -0.10 10.12
CA PHE A 98 -17.34 1.12 10.94
C PHE A 98 -18.67 1.83 11.20
N LYS A 99 -19.71 1.59 10.37
CA LYS A 99 -20.95 2.38 10.37
C LYS A 99 -22.13 1.72 11.06
N VAL A 100 -21.95 0.60 11.70
CA VAL A 100 -23.07 -0.14 12.28
C VAL A 100 -23.71 0.64 13.43
N GLU A 101 -24.78 1.29 13.14
CA GLU A 101 -25.70 1.94 14.06
C GLU A 101 -26.90 1.04 14.32
N ILE A 102 -26.85 0.05 15.19
CA ILE A 102 -28.05 -0.40 15.88
C ILE A 102 -27.66 -1.29 17.08
N SER A 103 -28.35 -1.13 18.18
CA SER A 103 -28.35 -1.70 19.53
C SER A 103 -27.27 -2.75 19.91
N MET A 104 -26.92 -3.68 19.06
CA MET A 104 -25.91 -4.71 19.32
C MET A 104 -24.47 -4.21 19.09
N LEU A 105 -24.29 -3.22 18.23
CA LEU A 105 -22.98 -2.63 17.92
C LEU A 105 -22.71 -1.31 18.65
N TYR A 106 -23.71 -0.70 19.24
CA TYR A 106 -23.48 0.32 20.26
C TYR A 106 -22.67 -0.27 21.41
N ASP A 107 -22.95 -1.53 21.79
CA ASP A 107 -22.17 -2.28 22.77
C ASP A 107 -20.76 -2.61 22.24
N LEU A 108 -20.61 -2.95 20.96
CA LEU A 108 -19.31 -3.22 20.33
C LEU A 108 -18.45 -1.95 20.27
N LYS A 109 -19.00 -0.84 19.73
CA LYS A 109 -18.30 0.45 19.65
C LYS A 109 -17.97 0.98 21.04
N SER A 110 -18.91 0.90 21.97
CA SER A 110 -18.69 1.26 23.37
C SER A 110 -17.60 0.38 24.01
N SER A 111 -17.55 -0.90 23.70
CA SER A 111 -16.51 -1.81 24.16
C SER A 111 -15.13 -1.44 23.58
N ILE A 112 -15.04 -1.15 22.29
CA ILE A 112 -13.80 -0.70 21.63
C ILE A 112 -13.32 0.61 22.24
N GLU A 113 -14.22 1.60 22.40
CA GLU A 113 -13.89 2.89 22.98
C GLU A 113 -13.48 2.79 24.44
N SER A 114 -14.16 1.95 25.23
CA SER A 114 -13.85 1.72 26.65
C SER A 114 -12.48 1.07 26.87
N MET A 115 -12.03 0.24 25.93
CA MET A 115 -10.67 -0.34 25.93
C MET A 115 -9.61 0.64 25.43
N GLY A 116 -10.00 1.80 24.90
CA GLY A 116 -9.07 2.72 24.20
C GLY A 116 -8.47 2.08 22.95
N ALA A 117 -9.18 1.12 22.35
CA ALA A 117 -8.73 0.44 21.14
C ALA A 117 -9.10 1.24 19.89
N HIS A 118 -8.36 1.00 18.80
CA HIS A 118 -8.61 1.62 17.51
C HIS A 118 -8.76 0.54 16.45
N LEU A 119 -9.97 0.42 15.90
CA LEU A 119 -10.29 -0.46 14.78
C LEU A 119 -10.04 0.28 13.47
N SER A 120 -9.39 -0.39 12.52
CA SER A 120 -9.17 0.10 11.16
C SER A 120 -9.39 -1.03 10.17
N ALA A 121 -9.77 -0.67 8.93
CA ALA A 121 -9.85 -1.61 7.82
C ALA A 121 -9.38 -0.94 6.54
N TYR A 122 -9.01 -1.73 5.56
CA TYR A 122 -8.80 -1.30 4.19
C TYR A 122 -9.07 -2.43 3.21
N THR A 123 -9.53 -2.07 2.01
CA THR A 123 -9.74 -2.99 0.90
C THR A 123 -8.83 -2.60 -0.26
N SER A 124 -8.12 -3.59 -0.78
CA SER A 124 -7.32 -3.46 -1.99
C SER A 124 -7.92 -4.29 -3.13
N ARG A 125 -7.22 -4.38 -4.25
CA ARG A 125 -7.67 -5.23 -5.36
C ARG A 125 -7.58 -6.73 -5.07
N GLU A 126 -6.66 -7.18 -4.26
CA GLU A 126 -6.45 -8.62 -3.99
C GLU A 126 -6.71 -9.04 -2.54
N HIS A 127 -6.75 -8.11 -1.60
CA HIS A 127 -6.99 -8.43 -0.19
C HIS A 127 -7.75 -7.35 0.54
N THR A 128 -8.44 -7.76 1.60
CA THR A 128 -9.11 -6.91 2.59
C THR A 128 -8.52 -7.20 3.96
N ALA A 129 -8.29 -6.17 4.76
CA ALA A 129 -7.74 -6.29 6.09
C ALA A 129 -8.61 -5.56 7.12
N TYR A 130 -8.86 -6.21 8.25
CA TYR A 130 -9.49 -5.65 9.45
C TYR A 130 -8.51 -5.80 10.60
N TYR A 131 -8.11 -4.72 11.26
CA TYR A 131 -7.15 -4.79 12.34
C TYR A 131 -7.46 -3.82 13.47
N MET A 132 -7.11 -4.22 14.67
CA MET A 132 -7.35 -3.47 15.89
C MET A 132 -6.06 -3.28 16.67
N LYS A 133 -5.78 -2.03 17.03
CA LYS A 133 -4.69 -1.68 17.94
C LYS A 133 -5.24 -1.49 19.34
N THR A 134 -4.65 -2.18 20.33
CA THR A 134 -5.09 -2.17 21.71
C THR A 134 -3.94 -2.36 22.70
N LEU A 135 -4.23 -2.38 23.99
CA LEU A 135 -3.27 -2.77 25.02
C LEU A 135 -3.08 -4.31 24.99
N ALA A 136 -1.87 -4.79 25.28
CA ALA A 136 -1.54 -6.21 25.27
C ALA A 136 -2.48 -7.07 26.17
N LYS A 137 -2.91 -6.53 27.32
CA LYS A 137 -3.85 -7.21 28.23
C LYS A 137 -5.24 -7.45 27.65
N ASP A 138 -5.66 -6.65 26.67
CA ASP A 138 -6.99 -6.68 26.06
C ASP A 138 -7.01 -7.49 24.75
N LEU A 139 -5.91 -8.17 24.41
CA LEU A 139 -5.78 -9.01 23.22
C LEU A 139 -6.92 -10.03 23.05
N PRO A 140 -7.35 -10.80 24.12
CA PRO A 140 -8.43 -11.77 23.97
C PRO A 140 -9.73 -11.12 23.50
N LYS A 141 -10.08 -9.97 24.09
CA LYS A 141 -11.29 -9.23 23.71
C LYS A 141 -11.20 -8.64 22.30
N ALA A 142 -10.02 -8.18 21.88
CA ALA A 142 -9.81 -7.69 20.53
C ALA A 142 -10.00 -8.78 19.46
N VAL A 143 -9.52 -10.01 19.72
CA VAL A 143 -9.72 -11.16 18.82
C VAL A 143 -11.20 -11.55 18.74
N GLU A 144 -11.91 -11.57 19.86
CA GLU A 144 -13.36 -11.79 19.92
C GLU A 144 -14.10 -10.76 19.07
N LEU A 145 -13.84 -9.46 19.30
CA LEU A 145 -14.47 -8.36 18.56
C LEU A 145 -14.18 -8.39 17.08
N LEU A 146 -12.95 -8.72 16.66
CA LEU A 146 -12.62 -8.89 15.22
C LEU A 146 -13.43 -10.04 14.59
N SER A 147 -13.67 -11.14 15.32
CA SER A 147 -14.50 -12.21 14.82
C SER A 147 -15.97 -11.79 14.67
N GLU A 148 -16.48 -11.00 15.59
CA GLU A 148 -17.85 -10.45 15.57
C GLU A 148 -18.00 -9.43 14.42
N VAL A 149 -17.01 -8.54 14.19
CA VAL A 149 -17.01 -7.58 13.07
C VAL A 149 -17.17 -8.31 11.75
N VAL A 150 -16.36 -9.34 11.49
CA VAL A 150 -16.43 -10.12 10.24
C VAL A 150 -17.78 -10.83 10.08
N GLN A 151 -18.42 -11.27 11.18
CA GLN A 151 -19.71 -11.91 11.15
C GLN A 151 -20.90 -10.93 11.02
N SER A 152 -20.73 -9.68 11.46
CA SER A 152 -21.78 -8.64 11.46
C SER A 152 -21.90 -7.83 10.19
N LEU A 153 -20.93 -7.89 9.26
CA LEU A 153 -20.85 -7.13 8.00
C LEU A 153 -22.09 -7.23 7.08
N LEU A 154 -23.08 -8.01 7.44
CA LEU A 154 -24.24 -8.33 6.60
C LEU A 154 -25.42 -7.36 6.76
N ARG A 155 -25.31 -6.22 7.46
CA ARG A 155 -26.51 -5.49 7.93
C ARG A 155 -26.79 -4.10 7.39
N GLU A 156 -25.84 -3.27 6.92
CA GLU A 156 -26.11 -1.86 6.55
C GLU A 156 -25.34 -1.27 5.34
N LEU A 157 -25.96 -0.29 4.67
CA LEU A 157 -25.55 0.35 3.41
C LEU A 157 -25.59 1.89 3.49
N GLU A 158 -24.46 2.62 3.26
CA GLU A 158 -24.41 4.08 3.02
C GLU A 158 -23.24 4.57 2.15
N GLU A 159 -23.37 5.79 1.53
CA GLU A 159 -22.47 6.39 0.53
C GLU A 159 -21.12 6.90 1.09
N VAL A 160 -20.04 6.83 0.25
CA VAL A 160 -18.68 7.30 0.59
C VAL A 160 -18.10 8.18 -0.53
N GLU A 161 -17.48 9.29 -0.17
CA GLU A 161 -16.78 10.22 -1.08
C GLU A 161 -15.29 9.85 -1.23
N GLY A 162 -14.76 9.86 -2.48
CA GLY A 162 -13.39 9.49 -2.83
C GLY A 162 -12.40 10.67 -2.88
N ASN A 163 -11.12 10.36 -2.66
CA ASN A 163 -9.99 11.27 -2.79
C ASN A 163 -9.49 11.32 -4.26
N LEU A 164 -9.13 12.49 -4.79
CA LEU A 164 -8.68 12.66 -6.18
C LEU A 164 -7.44 11.82 -6.56
N GLN A 165 -6.55 11.54 -5.62
CA GLN A 165 -5.42 10.64 -5.84
C GLN A 165 -5.90 9.21 -6.09
N GLU A 166 -6.82 8.73 -5.27
CA GLU A 166 -7.40 7.39 -5.41
C GLU A 166 -8.17 7.25 -6.71
N VAL A 167 -8.95 8.28 -7.08
CA VAL A 167 -9.65 8.34 -8.38
C VAL A 167 -8.66 8.26 -9.54
N CYS A 168 -7.56 9.01 -9.50
CA CYS A 168 -6.55 8.98 -10.56
C CYS A 168 -5.86 7.61 -10.67
N LEU A 169 -5.53 6.97 -9.55
CA LEU A 169 -4.95 5.63 -9.52
C LEU A 169 -5.95 4.53 -9.94
N ASP A 170 -7.22 4.69 -9.62
CA ASP A 170 -8.29 3.79 -10.10
C ASP A 170 -8.45 3.88 -11.63
N LEU A 171 -8.49 5.09 -12.17
CA LEU A 171 -8.51 5.31 -13.61
C LEU A 171 -7.27 4.74 -14.31
N LEU A 172 -6.09 4.83 -13.67
CA LEU A 172 -4.88 4.20 -14.18
C LEU A 172 -5.04 2.69 -14.29
N HIS A 173 -5.59 2.02 -13.27
CA HIS A 173 -5.82 0.58 -13.32
C HIS A 173 -6.89 0.22 -14.35
N ALA A 174 -7.97 0.98 -14.43
CA ALA A 174 -9.01 0.78 -15.43
C ALA A 174 -8.45 0.86 -16.86
N THR A 175 -7.51 1.79 -17.12
CA THR A 175 -6.88 1.93 -18.43
C THR A 175 -5.76 0.93 -18.68
N ALA A 176 -4.98 0.57 -17.64
CA ALA A 176 -3.87 -0.38 -17.74
C ALA A 176 -4.33 -1.84 -17.89
N PHE A 177 -5.47 -2.20 -17.32
CA PHE A 177 -5.98 -3.57 -17.26
C PHE A 177 -7.39 -3.70 -17.86
N GLN A 178 -7.63 -3.02 -18.97
CA GLN A 178 -8.93 -3.00 -19.66
C GLN A 178 -9.46 -4.42 -19.95
N GLY A 179 -10.74 -4.64 -19.60
CA GLY A 179 -11.42 -5.90 -19.82
C GLY A 179 -10.90 -7.07 -18.96
N THR A 180 -10.15 -6.78 -17.91
CA THR A 180 -9.66 -7.76 -16.93
C THR A 180 -10.11 -7.40 -15.51
N PRO A 181 -10.16 -8.35 -14.58
CA PRO A 181 -10.60 -8.08 -13.21
C PRO A 181 -9.80 -7.01 -12.44
N LEU A 182 -8.52 -6.82 -12.73
CA LEU A 182 -7.72 -5.74 -12.13
C LEU A 182 -8.10 -4.33 -12.62
N GLY A 183 -8.82 -4.23 -13.73
CA GLY A 183 -9.38 -2.98 -14.22
C GLY A 183 -10.64 -2.53 -13.47
N HIS A 184 -11.23 -3.37 -12.63
CA HIS A 184 -12.35 -2.98 -11.78
C HIS A 184 -11.93 -1.93 -10.77
N SER A 185 -12.77 -0.92 -10.57
CA SER A 185 -12.59 0.05 -9.48
C SER A 185 -12.73 -0.64 -8.13
N VAL A 186 -11.93 -0.23 -7.15
CA VAL A 186 -12.11 -0.69 -5.77
C VAL A 186 -13.40 -0.13 -5.18
N LEU A 187 -13.72 1.11 -5.52
CA LEU A 187 -14.95 1.80 -5.09
C LEU A 187 -16.22 1.24 -5.75
N GLY A 188 -16.07 0.57 -6.91
CA GLY A 188 -17.17 0.16 -7.74
C GLY A 188 -17.83 1.33 -8.50
N PRO A 189 -18.63 1.04 -9.53
CA PRO A 189 -19.40 2.07 -10.23
C PRO A 189 -20.56 2.59 -9.35
N SER A 190 -20.86 3.88 -9.44
CA SER A 190 -21.91 4.54 -8.63
C SER A 190 -23.29 3.88 -8.75
N ASN A 191 -23.57 3.23 -9.87
CA ASN A 191 -24.81 2.47 -10.05
C ASN A 191 -24.83 1.21 -9.17
N ASN A 192 -23.70 0.53 -8.99
CA ASN A 192 -23.64 -0.64 -8.11
C ASN A 192 -23.79 -0.24 -6.65
N ALA A 193 -23.21 0.89 -6.23
CA ALA A 193 -23.37 1.40 -4.87
C ALA A 193 -24.85 1.60 -4.46
N ARG A 194 -25.74 1.85 -5.46
CA ARG A 194 -27.19 1.99 -5.24
C ARG A 194 -27.97 0.69 -5.39
N ASN A 195 -27.42 -0.30 -6.10
CA ASN A 195 -28.13 -1.52 -6.50
C ASN A 195 -27.62 -2.79 -5.83
N LEU A 196 -26.47 -2.75 -5.14
CA LEU A 196 -25.95 -3.87 -4.39
C LEU A 196 -26.97 -4.33 -3.35
N SER A 197 -27.41 -5.57 -3.48
CA SER A 197 -28.34 -6.18 -2.54
C SER A 197 -27.59 -6.86 -1.39
N ARG A 198 -28.28 -7.05 -0.26
CA ARG A 198 -27.77 -7.86 0.83
C ARG A 198 -27.34 -9.25 0.37
N GLN A 199 -28.03 -9.84 -0.59
CA GLN A 199 -27.71 -11.18 -1.10
C GLN A 199 -26.37 -11.18 -1.87
N ASP A 200 -26.06 -10.14 -2.66
CA ASP A 200 -24.79 -10.03 -3.37
C ASP A 200 -23.60 -9.98 -2.40
N LEU A 201 -23.76 -9.29 -1.25
CA LEU A 201 -22.74 -9.25 -0.19
C LEU A 201 -22.60 -10.58 0.55
N VAL A 202 -23.72 -11.25 0.86
CA VAL A 202 -23.71 -12.58 1.45
C VAL A 202 -23.00 -13.59 0.55
N ASP A 203 -23.32 -13.56 -0.74
CA ASP A 203 -22.71 -14.43 -1.74
C ASP A 203 -21.20 -14.15 -1.88
N TYR A 204 -20.80 -12.88 -1.84
CA TYR A 204 -19.38 -12.48 -1.86
C TYR A 204 -18.63 -13.00 -0.60
N ILE A 205 -19.16 -12.79 0.60
CA ILE A 205 -18.56 -13.29 1.84
C ILE A 205 -18.51 -14.82 1.84
N SER A 206 -19.61 -15.48 1.50
CA SER A 206 -19.68 -16.95 1.51
C SER A 206 -18.72 -17.59 0.51
N SER A 207 -18.43 -16.91 -0.62
CA SER A 207 -17.50 -17.39 -1.63
C SER A 207 -16.04 -17.11 -1.30
N HIS A 208 -15.73 -15.96 -0.70
CA HIS A 208 -14.36 -15.47 -0.59
C HIS A 208 -13.79 -15.47 0.83
N TYR A 209 -14.61 -15.40 1.88
CA TYR A 209 -14.17 -15.39 3.28
C TYR A 209 -14.03 -16.82 3.81
N LYS A 210 -13.06 -17.57 3.26
CA LYS A 210 -12.75 -18.95 3.64
C LYS A 210 -11.46 -19.01 4.45
N ALA A 211 -11.42 -19.87 5.45
CA ALA A 211 -10.30 -20.00 6.38
C ALA A 211 -8.92 -20.15 5.70
N PRO A 212 -8.74 -20.96 4.61
CA PRO A 212 -7.45 -21.05 3.90
C PRO A 212 -6.99 -19.75 3.22
N ARG A 213 -7.91 -18.82 2.98
CA ARG A 213 -7.63 -17.50 2.40
C ARG A 213 -7.42 -16.42 3.45
N MET A 214 -7.42 -16.78 4.72
CA MET A 214 -7.31 -15.85 5.83
C MET A 214 -6.00 -16.04 6.59
N VAL A 215 -5.50 -14.93 7.12
CA VAL A 215 -4.34 -14.87 8.01
C VAL A 215 -4.70 -14.01 9.21
N LEU A 216 -4.71 -14.59 10.40
CA LEU A 216 -4.76 -13.83 11.64
C LEU A 216 -3.32 -13.44 12.01
N SER A 217 -3.03 -12.17 11.98
CA SER A 217 -1.70 -11.62 12.27
C SER A 217 -1.73 -10.81 13.56
N ALA A 218 -0.66 -10.87 14.36
CA ALA A 218 -0.52 -10.02 15.53
C ALA A 218 0.93 -9.60 15.77
N ALA A 219 1.14 -8.40 16.31
CA ALA A 219 2.44 -7.88 16.66
C ALA A 219 2.39 -7.04 17.94
N GLY A 220 3.45 -7.07 18.73
CA GLY A 220 3.51 -6.32 19.99
C GLY A 220 3.66 -7.21 21.22
N GLY A 221 2.95 -6.88 22.28
CA GLY A 221 2.89 -7.72 23.48
C GLY A 221 1.91 -8.88 23.30
N VAL A 222 2.28 -9.86 22.47
CA VAL A 222 1.41 -10.98 22.05
C VAL A 222 2.11 -12.29 22.34
N ASN A 223 1.43 -13.20 23.08
CA ASN A 223 1.86 -14.58 23.20
C ASN A 223 1.28 -15.41 22.06
N HIS A 224 2.14 -16.11 21.31
CA HIS A 224 1.73 -16.90 20.14
C HIS A 224 0.75 -18.02 20.49
N GLU A 225 1.00 -18.77 21.55
CA GLU A 225 0.16 -19.91 21.97
C GLU A 225 -1.24 -19.45 22.43
N GLU A 226 -1.30 -18.32 23.13
CA GLU A 226 -2.56 -17.69 23.51
C GLU A 226 -3.35 -17.25 22.27
N LEU A 227 -2.68 -16.59 21.30
CA LEU A 227 -3.30 -16.18 20.03
C LEU A 227 -3.84 -17.38 19.25
N VAL A 228 -3.10 -18.48 19.17
CA VAL A 228 -3.55 -19.73 18.54
C VAL A 228 -4.76 -20.31 19.24
N GLY A 229 -4.78 -20.29 20.58
CA GLY A 229 -5.92 -20.72 21.39
C GLY A 229 -7.18 -19.89 21.12
N LEU A 230 -7.04 -18.58 21.10
CA LEU A 230 -8.13 -17.65 20.77
C LEU A 230 -8.61 -17.83 19.31
N ALA A 231 -7.70 -18.01 18.37
CA ALA A 231 -8.05 -18.28 16.99
C ALA A 231 -8.89 -19.57 16.85
N ARG A 232 -8.53 -20.62 17.57
CA ARG A 232 -9.32 -21.87 17.59
C ARG A 232 -10.71 -21.66 18.19
N SER A 233 -10.85 -20.84 19.23
CA SER A 233 -12.16 -20.63 19.87
C SER A 233 -13.10 -19.76 19.03
N HIS A 234 -12.60 -18.72 18.38
CA HIS A 234 -13.43 -17.71 17.71
C HIS A 234 -13.58 -17.92 16.20
N PHE A 235 -12.62 -18.58 15.52
CA PHE A 235 -12.60 -18.78 14.07
C PHE A 235 -12.79 -20.24 13.63
N SER A 236 -13.11 -21.17 14.55
CA SER A 236 -13.39 -22.58 14.22
C SER A 236 -14.61 -22.74 13.31
N GLY A 237 -15.59 -21.84 13.42
CA GLY A 237 -16.81 -21.84 12.59
C GLY A 237 -16.63 -21.28 11.18
N VAL A 238 -15.44 -20.74 10.84
CA VAL A 238 -15.19 -20.25 9.49
C VAL A 238 -15.04 -21.42 8.53
N SER A 239 -15.88 -21.45 7.49
CA SER A 239 -15.89 -22.52 6.49
C SER A 239 -14.55 -22.61 5.76
N PHE A 240 -14.08 -23.83 5.52
CA PHE A 240 -12.90 -24.12 4.68
C PHE A 240 -13.28 -24.84 3.38
N GLU A 241 -14.52 -25.28 3.27
CA GLU A 241 -15.03 -25.96 2.07
C GLU A 241 -15.53 -24.94 1.05
N TYR A 242 -15.25 -25.21 -0.21
CA TYR A 242 -15.81 -24.46 -1.33
C TYR A 242 -16.98 -25.26 -1.89
N ASP A 243 -18.10 -24.57 -2.15
CA ASP A 243 -19.25 -25.17 -2.81
C ASP A 243 -18.92 -25.40 -4.30
N GLY A 244 -18.72 -26.65 -4.70
CA GLY A 244 -18.39 -27.04 -6.06
C GLY A 244 -16.98 -26.63 -6.51
N ASP A 245 -16.81 -26.35 -7.81
CA ASP A 245 -15.54 -25.93 -8.43
C ASP A 245 -15.13 -24.48 -8.13
N ALA A 246 -15.68 -23.88 -7.07
CA ALA A 246 -15.58 -22.46 -6.77
C ALA A 246 -14.28 -22.03 -6.06
N VAL A 247 -13.15 -22.71 -6.26
CA VAL A 247 -11.85 -22.11 -6.03
C VAL A 247 -11.70 -21.00 -7.06
N PRO A 248 -11.66 -19.71 -6.68
CA PRO A 248 -11.55 -18.64 -7.66
C PRO A 248 -10.21 -18.76 -8.38
N VAL A 249 -10.23 -19.37 -9.55
CA VAL A 249 -9.09 -19.36 -10.47
C VAL A 249 -9.04 -17.96 -11.07
N LEU A 250 -8.09 -17.17 -10.63
CA LEU A 250 -7.86 -15.85 -11.21
C LEU A 250 -7.40 -16.01 -12.65
N SER A 251 -8.16 -15.46 -13.57
CA SER A 251 -7.70 -15.30 -14.95
C SER A 251 -6.49 -14.37 -14.98
N PRO A 252 -5.43 -14.68 -15.77
CA PRO A 252 -4.29 -13.79 -15.93
C PRO A 252 -4.74 -12.41 -16.42
N CYS A 253 -4.29 -11.36 -15.76
CA CYS A 253 -4.59 -10.00 -16.15
C CYS A 253 -3.60 -9.52 -17.20
N ARG A 254 -4.12 -9.02 -18.32
CA ARG A 254 -3.31 -8.48 -19.41
C ARG A 254 -3.16 -6.99 -19.27
N PHE A 255 -1.92 -6.50 -19.26
CA PHE A 255 -1.61 -5.09 -19.33
C PHE A 255 -1.86 -4.52 -20.74
N THR A 256 -2.45 -3.34 -20.81
CA THR A 256 -2.68 -2.57 -22.05
C THR A 256 -2.15 -1.16 -21.87
N GLY A 257 -1.20 -0.74 -22.72
CA GLY A 257 -0.76 0.65 -22.77
C GLY A 257 -1.83 1.51 -23.44
N SER A 258 -2.41 2.42 -22.71
CA SER A 258 -3.45 3.35 -23.19
C SER A 258 -3.56 4.57 -22.29
N GLU A 259 -4.43 5.51 -22.61
CA GLU A 259 -4.66 6.68 -21.78
C GLU A 259 -6.13 6.94 -21.48
N ILE A 260 -6.38 7.54 -20.32
CA ILE A 260 -7.66 8.12 -19.96
C ILE A 260 -7.44 9.54 -19.43
N ARG A 261 -8.23 10.49 -19.92
CA ARG A 261 -8.17 11.89 -19.51
C ARG A 261 -9.53 12.34 -19.01
N MET A 262 -9.59 12.74 -17.76
CA MET A 262 -10.76 13.34 -17.14
C MET A 262 -10.51 14.84 -16.98
N ARG A 263 -10.87 15.62 -18.00
CA ARG A 263 -10.66 17.07 -17.97
C ARG A 263 -11.66 17.73 -17.04
N ASP A 264 -11.14 18.46 -16.08
CA ASP A 264 -11.90 19.35 -15.21
C ASP A 264 -11.08 20.64 -14.96
N ASP A 265 -11.41 21.67 -15.68
CA ASP A 265 -10.70 22.97 -15.62
C ASP A 265 -11.10 23.78 -14.36
N ALA A 266 -12.07 23.31 -13.57
CA ALA A 266 -12.43 23.91 -12.29
C ALA A 266 -11.48 23.50 -11.16
N LEU A 267 -10.77 22.37 -11.33
CA LEU A 267 -9.76 21.93 -10.38
C LEU A 267 -8.51 22.81 -10.46
N PRO A 268 -7.88 23.17 -9.33
CA PRO A 268 -6.72 24.03 -9.31
C PRO A 268 -5.46 23.34 -9.85
N LEU A 269 -5.37 22.03 -9.73
CA LEU A 269 -4.18 21.25 -10.07
C LEU A 269 -4.57 20.01 -10.89
N ALA A 270 -3.63 19.58 -11.74
CA ALA A 270 -3.74 18.33 -12.48
C ALA A 270 -3.11 17.18 -11.68
N HIS A 271 -3.78 16.05 -11.63
CA HIS A 271 -3.35 14.79 -11.03
C HIS A 271 -3.06 13.80 -12.15
N ILE A 272 -1.82 13.35 -12.26
CA ILE A 272 -1.38 12.51 -13.38
C ILE A 272 -0.66 11.28 -12.83
N ALA A 273 -1.05 10.12 -13.31
CA ALA A 273 -0.41 8.84 -13.03
C ALA A 273 0.03 8.19 -14.35
N VAL A 274 1.28 7.79 -14.42
CA VAL A 274 1.86 7.11 -15.58
C VAL A 274 2.55 5.85 -15.11
N ALA A 275 2.24 4.72 -15.72
CA ALA A 275 2.84 3.44 -15.35
C ALA A 275 3.09 2.56 -16.55
N VAL A 276 4.01 1.62 -16.39
CA VAL A 276 4.24 0.48 -17.27
C VAL A 276 3.94 -0.80 -16.51
N GLU A 277 3.81 -1.91 -17.25
CA GLU A 277 3.69 -3.22 -16.62
C GLU A 277 4.93 -3.51 -15.76
N GLY A 278 4.74 -3.85 -14.50
CA GLY A 278 5.78 -4.21 -13.53
C GLY A 278 5.78 -5.71 -13.24
N GLY A 279 6.77 -6.16 -12.47
CA GLY A 279 6.79 -7.54 -11.96
C GLY A 279 5.98 -7.71 -10.68
N HIS A 280 5.66 -8.95 -10.34
CA HIS A 280 4.89 -9.33 -9.14
C HIS A 280 5.76 -9.44 -7.87
N TYR A 281 6.51 -8.41 -7.55
CA TYR A 281 7.26 -8.32 -6.29
C TYR A 281 6.70 -7.18 -5.47
N ASP A 282 6.17 -7.49 -4.29
CA ASP A 282 5.60 -6.51 -3.37
C ASP A 282 6.71 -5.64 -2.76
N LEU A 283 7.03 -4.56 -3.43
CA LEU A 283 7.89 -3.48 -2.97
C LEU A 283 7.15 -2.15 -3.12
N THR A 284 6.06 -2.00 -2.39
CA THR A 284 5.30 -0.74 -2.29
C THR A 284 6.08 0.30 -1.49
N TYR A 285 7.24 0.72 -2.00
CA TYR A 285 8.02 1.79 -1.39
C TYR A 285 7.95 3.03 -2.28
N GLY A 286 7.04 3.93 -1.90
CA GLY A 286 6.91 5.23 -2.54
C GLY A 286 8.20 6.04 -2.44
N GLY A 287 8.49 6.82 -3.48
CA GLY A 287 9.62 7.74 -3.48
C GLY A 287 9.57 8.69 -2.29
N GLY A 288 10.61 8.68 -1.48
CA GLY A 288 10.72 9.57 -0.34
C GLY A 288 10.84 11.03 -0.77
N LYS A 289 10.43 11.95 0.10
CA LYS A 289 10.53 13.42 -0.05
C LYS A 289 12.00 13.92 -0.02
N HIS A 290 12.96 13.15 -0.54
CA HIS A 290 14.36 13.46 -0.43
C HIS A 290 14.91 14.07 -1.73
N LEU A 291 15.51 15.24 -1.64
CA LEU A 291 16.25 15.92 -2.73
C LEU A 291 17.49 15.15 -3.23
N SER A 292 17.58 13.87 -2.94
CA SER A 292 18.75 13.04 -3.28
C SER A 292 18.74 12.55 -4.74
N SER A 293 17.56 12.43 -5.36
CA SER A 293 17.46 12.02 -6.76
C SER A 293 17.63 13.21 -7.71
N ARG A 294 18.12 12.94 -8.93
CA ARG A 294 18.25 13.97 -9.96
C ARG A 294 16.89 14.58 -10.32
N LEU A 295 15.85 13.75 -10.43
CA LEU A 295 14.49 14.23 -10.72
C LEU A 295 13.96 15.12 -9.60
N ALA A 296 14.19 14.77 -8.32
CA ALA A 296 13.73 15.58 -7.20
C ALA A 296 14.41 16.96 -7.17
N ARG A 297 15.70 17.03 -7.49
CA ARG A 297 16.41 18.32 -7.59
C ARG A 297 15.86 19.17 -8.72
N LEU A 298 15.70 18.62 -9.92
CA LEU A 298 15.12 19.31 -11.05
C LEU A 298 13.69 19.78 -10.78
N ALA A 299 12.87 18.95 -10.13
CA ALA A 299 11.50 19.31 -9.78
C ALA A 299 11.43 20.54 -8.87
N VAL A 300 12.42 20.73 -7.98
CA VAL A 300 12.50 21.90 -7.11
C VAL A 300 13.14 23.10 -7.83
N GLU A 301 14.25 22.89 -8.57
CA GLU A 301 14.98 23.96 -9.27
C GLU A 301 14.12 24.61 -10.35
N GLU A 302 13.38 23.81 -11.12
CA GLU A 302 12.54 24.26 -12.24
C GLU A 302 11.05 24.39 -11.86
N ASN A 303 10.70 24.14 -10.58
CA ASN A 303 9.33 24.17 -10.06
C ASN A 303 8.34 23.36 -10.93
N LEU A 304 8.71 22.10 -11.27
CA LEU A 304 7.98 21.26 -12.22
C LEU A 304 6.66 20.70 -11.68
N CYS A 305 6.52 20.53 -10.37
CA CYS A 305 5.33 19.96 -9.76
C CYS A 305 5.22 20.34 -8.27
N HIS A 306 4.01 20.26 -7.73
CA HIS A 306 3.75 20.41 -6.29
C HIS A 306 4.20 19.20 -5.50
N SER A 307 3.97 18.01 -6.04
CA SER A 307 4.41 16.75 -5.45
C SER A 307 4.55 15.68 -6.51
N PHE A 308 5.44 14.73 -6.28
CA PHE A 308 5.50 13.50 -7.05
C PHE A 308 5.90 12.32 -6.20
N GLN A 309 5.49 11.13 -6.62
CA GLN A 309 5.78 9.88 -5.95
C GLN A 309 5.96 8.77 -6.98
N ALA A 310 7.09 8.07 -6.93
CA ALA A 310 7.21 6.80 -7.64
C ALA A 310 6.45 5.73 -6.86
N PHE A 311 5.75 4.86 -7.56
CA PHE A 311 5.00 3.77 -6.95
C PHE A 311 5.24 2.46 -7.70
N HIS A 312 5.07 1.37 -6.98
CA HIS A 312 5.00 0.02 -7.51
C HIS A 312 3.82 -0.69 -6.87
N SER A 313 2.84 -1.06 -7.68
CA SER A 313 1.71 -1.88 -7.24
C SER A 313 1.93 -3.30 -7.73
N SER A 314 2.00 -4.24 -6.79
CA SER A 314 2.27 -5.65 -7.08
C SER A 314 1.00 -6.47 -6.93
N TYR A 315 0.79 -7.38 -7.87
CA TYR A 315 -0.32 -8.34 -7.90
C TYR A 315 0.24 -9.75 -8.07
N CYS A 316 -0.57 -10.78 -7.87
CA CYS A 316 -0.11 -12.17 -7.90
C CYS A 316 0.49 -12.59 -9.26
N ASP A 317 0.09 -11.99 -10.37
CA ASP A 317 0.52 -12.35 -11.73
C ASP A 317 1.15 -11.18 -12.52
N THR A 318 0.97 -9.93 -12.09
CA THR A 318 1.43 -8.73 -12.79
C THR A 318 1.73 -7.60 -11.79
N GLY A 319 2.00 -6.41 -12.28
CA GLY A 319 2.18 -5.22 -11.45
C GLY A 319 2.18 -3.94 -12.28
N LEU A 320 2.16 -2.81 -11.61
CA LEU A 320 2.37 -1.48 -12.19
C LEU A 320 3.58 -0.83 -11.55
N LEU A 321 4.52 -0.38 -12.37
CA LEU A 321 5.63 0.48 -11.98
C LEU A 321 5.42 1.86 -12.58
N GLY A 322 5.31 2.89 -11.76
CA GLY A 322 4.94 4.18 -12.26
C GLY A 322 5.35 5.37 -11.41
N ILE A 323 4.92 6.53 -11.87
CA ILE A 323 5.02 7.79 -11.16
C ILE A 323 3.66 8.46 -11.13
N TYR A 324 3.30 8.98 -9.97
CA TYR A 324 2.17 9.87 -9.79
C TYR A 324 2.70 11.24 -9.44
N PHE A 325 2.14 12.29 -10.05
CA PHE A 325 2.51 13.67 -9.74
C PHE A 325 1.31 14.61 -9.81
N VAL A 326 1.43 15.71 -9.07
CA VAL A 326 0.46 16.81 -9.03
C VAL A 326 1.17 18.07 -9.49
N ALA A 327 0.66 18.68 -10.55
CA ALA A 327 1.29 19.84 -11.18
C ALA A 327 0.28 20.91 -11.60
N ASP A 328 0.77 22.15 -11.75
CA ASP A 328 0.03 23.21 -12.43
C ASP A 328 -0.14 22.86 -13.90
N LYS A 329 -1.21 23.37 -14.51
CA LYS A 329 -1.53 23.14 -15.92
C LYS A 329 -0.38 23.45 -16.91
N HIS A 330 0.52 24.37 -16.56
CA HIS A 330 1.63 24.80 -17.40
C HIS A 330 2.92 23.97 -17.23
N GLN A 331 2.98 23.09 -16.20
CA GLN A 331 4.16 22.30 -15.86
C GLN A 331 4.03 20.82 -16.23
N ILE A 332 2.86 20.42 -16.72
CA ILE A 332 2.55 19.00 -16.99
C ILE A 332 3.49 18.39 -18.03
N GLU A 333 3.70 19.10 -19.14
CA GLU A 333 4.55 18.63 -20.23
C GLU A 333 6.00 18.45 -19.78
N ASP A 334 6.55 19.43 -19.06
CA ASP A 334 7.93 19.42 -18.56
C ASP A 334 8.12 18.30 -17.52
N MET A 335 7.19 18.16 -16.56
CA MET A 335 7.27 17.08 -15.57
C MET A 335 7.18 15.70 -16.21
N MET A 336 6.32 15.53 -17.23
CA MET A 336 6.23 14.29 -18.02
C MET A 336 7.55 14.00 -18.73
N HIS A 337 8.12 14.98 -19.42
CA HIS A 337 9.40 14.85 -20.12
C HIS A 337 10.52 14.41 -19.17
N TRP A 338 10.69 15.08 -18.05
CA TRP A 338 11.74 14.76 -17.09
C TRP A 338 11.53 13.41 -16.38
N SER A 339 10.29 13.00 -16.16
CA SER A 339 9.98 11.69 -15.63
C SER A 339 10.39 10.56 -16.59
N GLN A 340 10.03 10.70 -17.87
CA GLN A 340 10.41 9.74 -18.90
C GLN A 340 11.93 9.72 -19.14
N ASN A 341 12.57 10.89 -19.12
CA ASN A 341 14.03 11.00 -19.18
C ASN A 341 14.72 10.26 -18.01
N ALA A 342 14.18 10.40 -16.80
CA ALA A 342 14.70 9.68 -15.63
C ALA A 342 14.59 8.16 -15.81
N TRP A 343 13.48 7.66 -16.35
CA TRP A 343 13.31 6.23 -16.66
C TRP A 343 14.28 5.72 -17.70
N MET A 344 14.50 6.48 -18.78
CA MET A 344 15.46 6.11 -19.82
C MET A 344 16.90 6.11 -19.28
N ASN A 345 17.24 7.04 -18.40
CA ASN A 345 18.54 7.06 -17.71
C ASN A 345 18.76 5.79 -16.84
N LEU A 346 17.72 5.26 -16.21
CA LEU A 346 17.81 3.98 -15.48
C LEU A 346 18.12 2.80 -16.41
N CYS A 347 17.67 2.84 -17.64
CA CYS A 347 17.95 1.79 -18.63
C CYS A 347 19.41 1.82 -19.15
N THR A 348 20.08 2.99 -19.12
CA THR A 348 21.35 3.21 -19.83
C THR A 348 22.51 3.66 -18.93
N THR A 349 22.32 4.71 -18.16
CA THR A 349 23.42 5.49 -17.54
C THR A 349 23.48 5.40 -16.02
N VAL A 350 22.68 4.50 -15.38
CA VAL A 350 22.70 4.34 -13.93
C VAL A 350 24.10 3.97 -13.43
N THR A 351 24.60 4.69 -12.41
CA THR A 351 25.95 4.56 -11.86
C THR A 351 25.96 3.73 -10.56
N GLU A 352 27.15 3.27 -10.13
CA GLU A 352 27.35 2.63 -8.82
C GLU A 352 26.88 3.54 -7.67
N SER A 353 27.17 4.85 -7.77
CA SER A 353 26.75 5.81 -6.73
C SER A 353 25.23 6.00 -6.67
N ASP A 354 24.53 5.92 -7.81
CA ASP A 354 23.08 5.99 -7.84
C ASP A 354 22.45 4.77 -7.19
N VAL A 355 22.97 3.59 -7.50
CA VAL A 355 22.49 2.33 -6.89
C VAL A 355 22.82 2.29 -5.40
N ALA A 356 24.02 2.69 -4.97
CA ALA A 356 24.36 2.76 -3.56
C ALA A 356 23.44 3.70 -2.77
N ARG A 357 23.13 4.88 -3.35
CA ARG A 357 22.18 5.82 -2.77
C ARG A 357 20.77 5.22 -2.69
N GLY A 358 20.31 4.57 -3.75
CA GLY A 358 19.01 3.89 -3.80
C GLY A 358 18.89 2.78 -2.75
N LYS A 359 19.92 1.94 -2.61
CA LYS A 359 20.00 0.90 -1.56
C LYS A 359 19.85 1.50 -0.16
N ASN A 360 20.64 2.53 0.15
CA ASN A 360 20.60 3.18 1.46
C ASN A 360 19.23 3.81 1.75
N ALA A 361 18.62 4.45 0.74
CA ALA A 361 17.28 5.02 0.86
C ALA A 361 16.22 3.94 1.09
N LEU A 362 16.29 2.83 0.36
CA LEU A 362 15.37 1.70 0.51
C LEU A 362 15.51 1.05 1.89
N LYS A 363 16.73 0.77 2.34
CA LYS A 363 16.99 0.21 3.68
C LYS A 363 16.46 1.11 4.79
N ALA A 364 16.69 2.42 4.69
CA ALA A 364 16.17 3.39 5.66
C ALA A 364 14.63 3.45 5.65
N SER A 365 14.01 3.38 4.48
CA SER A 365 12.56 3.36 4.32
C SER A 365 11.94 2.09 4.92
N LEU A 366 12.52 0.92 4.66
CA LEU A 366 12.07 -0.36 5.21
C LEU A 366 12.03 -0.33 6.74
N VAL A 367 13.12 0.09 7.38
CA VAL A 367 13.18 0.19 8.85
C VAL A 367 12.21 1.26 9.38
N GLY A 368 12.09 2.39 8.66
CA GLY A 368 11.19 3.48 9.05
C GLY A 368 9.71 3.09 8.97
N GLN A 369 9.34 2.26 7.99
CA GLN A 369 7.97 1.78 7.82
C GLN A 369 7.57 0.74 8.89
N LEU A 370 8.51 -0.10 9.33
CA LEU A 370 8.26 -1.10 10.38
C LEU A 370 8.35 -0.52 11.80
N ASN A 371 8.10 0.76 11.97
CA ASN A 371 8.09 1.42 13.28
C ASN A 371 6.70 1.37 13.91
N GLY A 372 6.51 0.45 14.86
CA GLY A 372 5.26 0.28 15.60
C GLY A 372 4.56 -1.04 15.32
N THR A 373 3.60 -1.39 16.18
CA THR A 373 2.92 -2.70 16.13
C THR A 373 2.01 -2.85 14.92
N THR A 374 1.34 -1.78 14.49
CA THR A 374 0.42 -1.82 13.35
C THR A 374 1.13 -2.09 12.01
N PRO A 375 2.21 -1.36 11.63
CA PRO A 375 2.93 -1.66 10.39
C PRO A 375 3.57 -3.05 10.38
N ILE A 376 4.07 -3.53 11.54
CA ILE A 376 4.63 -4.89 11.65
C ILE A 376 3.53 -5.93 11.44
N CYS A 377 2.36 -5.73 12.06
CA CYS A 377 1.21 -6.62 11.92
C CYS A 377 0.72 -6.68 10.46
N ASP A 378 0.65 -5.54 9.77
CA ASP A 378 0.28 -5.46 8.36
C ASP A 378 1.31 -6.16 7.45
N ASP A 379 2.60 -5.92 7.69
CA ASP A 379 3.69 -6.58 6.95
C ASP A 379 3.64 -8.11 7.11
N ILE A 380 3.41 -8.62 8.33
CA ILE A 380 3.25 -10.05 8.57
C ILE A 380 2.02 -10.59 7.82
N GLY A 381 0.86 -9.93 7.95
CA GLY A 381 -0.39 -10.37 7.34
C GLY A 381 -0.27 -10.48 5.82
N ARG A 382 0.25 -9.45 5.16
CA ARG A 382 0.45 -9.42 3.70
C ARG A 382 1.51 -10.44 3.24
N HIS A 383 2.64 -10.54 3.93
CA HIS A 383 3.68 -11.50 3.56
C HIS A 383 3.21 -12.95 3.72
N VAL A 384 2.52 -13.29 4.80
CA VAL A 384 2.01 -14.65 5.00
C VAL A 384 0.89 -14.96 4.00
N LEU A 385 0.04 -13.96 3.67
CA LEU A 385 -1.02 -14.14 2.67
C LEU A 385 -0.43 -14.45 1.28
N ASN A 386 0.57 -13.67 0.84
CA ASN A 386 1.11 -13.74 -0.52
C ASN A 386 2.24 -14.76 -0.68
N TYR A 387 3.12 -14.91 0.31
CA TYR A 387 4.34 -15.74 0.22
C TYR A 387 4.30 -16.99 1.11
N GLY A 388 3.27 -17.14 1.95
CA GLY A 388 3.20 -18.22 2.93
C GLY A 388 4.15 -18.10 4.10
N ARG A 389 5.01 -17.07 4.13
CA ARG A 389 5.96 -16.76 5.21
C ARG A 389 6.25 -15.27 5.28
N ARG A 390 6.67 -14.79 6.44
CA ARG A 390 7.28 -13.45 6.51
C ARG A 390 8.71 -13.50 6.02
N ILE A 391 9.13 -12.51 5.23
CA ILE A 391 10.52 -12.33 4.81
C ILE A 391 11.23 -11.48 5.87
N PRO A 392 12.28 -12.03 6.55
CA PRO A 392 13.00 -11.30 7.60
C PRO A 392 13.76 -10.09 7.04
N LEU A 393 13.91 -9.02 7.85
CA LEU A 393 14.68 -7.84 7.47
C LEU A 393 16.13 -8.16 7.05
N ALA A 394 16.75 -9.13 7.69
CA ALA A 394 18.11 -9.58 7.33
C ALA A 394 18.15 -10.17 5.90
N GLU A 395 17.12 -10.90 5.48
CA GLU A 395 17.01 -11.42 4.12
C GLU A 395 16.79 -10.28 3.11
N TRP A 396 15.94 -9.30 3.44
CA TRP A 396 15.78 -8.09 2.64
C TRP A 396 17.09 -7.32 2.49
N ASP A 397 17.83 -7.14 3.59
CA ASP A 397 19.13 -6.45 3.58
C ASP A 397 20.12 -7.13 2.64
N ALA A 398 20.26 -8.45 2.75
CA ALA A 398 21.13 -9.23 1.88
C ALA A 398 20.73 -9.16 0.39
N ARG A 399 19.41 -9.21 0.09
CA ARG A 399 18.88 -9.08 -1.27
C ARG A 399 19.15 -7.69 -1.85
N ILE A 400 18.96 -6.63 -1.05
CA ILE A 400 19.24 -5.25 -1.45
C ILE A 400 20.74 -5.08 -1.73
N ASP A 401 21.61 -5.62 -0.89
CA ASP A 401 23.07 -5.53 -1.08
C ASP A 401 23.56 -6.26 -2.34
N ALA A 402 22.90 -7.31 -2.74
CA ALA A 402 23.22 -8.05 -3.96
C ALA A 402 22.88 -7.30 -5.26
N VAL A 403 22.05 -6.25 -5.22
CA VAL A 403 21.66 -5.48 -6.42
C VAL A 403 22.84 -4.74 -7.00
N THR A 404 23.08 -4.87 -8.30
CA THR A 404 24.15 -4.20 -9.05
C THR A 404 23.58 -3.23 -10.08
N PRO A 405 24.35 -2.23 -10.56
CA PRO A 405 23.90 -1.32 -11.63
C PRO A 405 23.51 -2.06 -12.92
N ARG A 406 24.20 -3.18 -13.21
CA ARG A 406 23.84 -4.02 -14.36
C ARG A 406 22.45 -4.61 -14.19
N MET A 407 22.14 -5.20 -13.02
CA MET A 407 20.82 -5.74 -12.74
C MET A 407 19.73 -4.67 -12.86
N VAL A 408 19.98 -3.45 -12.38
CA VAL A 408 19.03 -2.33 -12.51
C VAL A 408 18.80 -2.01 -13.98
N ARG A 409 19.87 -1.86 -14.80
CA ARG A 409 19.73 -1.62 -16.24
C ARG A 409 18.98 -2.74 -16.96
N ASP A 410 19.28 -3.98 -16.66
CA ASP A 410 18.65 -5.16 -17.28
C ASP A 410 17.14 -5.19 -16.97
N VAL A 411 16.76 -4.96 -15.71
CA VAL A 411 15.35 -4.90 -15.29
C VAL A 411 14.64 -3.69 -15.92
N CYS A 412 15.25 -2.51 -15.87
CA CYS A 412 14.66 -1.31 -16.46
C CYS A 412 14.53 -1.43 -17.99
N SER A 413 15.51 -2.04 -18.66
CA SER A 413 15.41 -2.31 -20.09
C SER A 413 14.28 -3.30 -20.42
N LYS A 414 14.02 -4.26 -19.56
CA LYS A 414 12.93 -5.22 -19.74
C LYS A 414 11.55 -4.58 -19.56
N TYR A 415 11.38 -3.73 -18.55
CA TYR A 415 10.07 -3.26 -18.10
C TYR A 415 9.74 -1.82 -18.50
N LEU A 416 10.74 -0.98 -18.81
CA LEU A 416 10.53 0.43 -19.16
C LEU A 416 10.84 0.72 -20.65
N TYR A 417 11.99 0.19 -21.13
CA TYR A 417 12.46 0.55 -22.46
C TYR A 417 11.53 0.01 -23.54
N ASP A 418 11.13 0.89 -24.47
CA ASP A 418 10.23 0.61 -25.59
C ASP A 418 8.88 -0.01 -25.18
N LYS A 419 8.39 0.30 -23.98
CA LYS A 419 7.07 -0.14 -23.50
C LYS A 419 6.00 0.93 -23.73
N CYS A 420 4.78 0.47 -23.92
CA CYS A 420 3.61 1.34 -24.00
C CYS A 420 3.18 1.72 -22.58
N PRO A 421 3.23 2.99 -22.17
CA PRO A 421 2.75 3.37 -20.84
C PRO A 421 1.22 3.36 -20.75
N ALA A 422 0.68 3.10 -19.57
CA ALA A 422 -0.68 3.46 -19.22
C ALA A 422 -0.66 4.83 -18.56
N VAL A 423 -1.60 5.70 -18.90
CA VAL A 423 -1.67 7.08 -18.42
C VAL A 423 -3.08 7.40 -17.95
N ALA A 424 -3.20 7.91 -16.73
CA ALA A 424 -4.44 8.49 -16.22
C ALA A 424 -4.21 9.93 -15.80
N ALA A 425 -5.11 10.82 -16.16
CA ALA A 425 -4.99 12.24 -15.88
C ALA A 425 -6.34 12.83 -15.49
N VAL A 426 -6.37 13.61 -14.41
CA VAL A 426 -7.56 14.25 -13.85
C VAL A 426 -7.25 15.72 -13.58
N GLY A 427 -8.14 16.62 -14.00
CA GLY A 427 -8.03 18.07 -13.80
C GLY A 427 -7.75 18.86 -15.06
N PRO A 428 -7.07 20.02 -14.99
CA PRO A 428 -6.74 20.88 -16.13
C PRO A 428 -5.60 20.28 -16.97
N VAL A 429 -5.87 19.21 -17.71
CA VAL A 429 -4.90 18.34 -18.38
C VAL A 429 -4.65 18.69 -19.85
N GLU A 430 -4.97 19.91 -20.29
CA GLU A 430 -4.85 20.32 -21.70
C GLU A 430 -3.41 20.26 -22.23
N GLN A 431 -2.41 20.55 -21.39
CA GLN A 431 -0.98 20.50 -21.78
C GLN A 431 -0.33 19.13 -21.60
N LEU A 432 -1.11 18.09 -21.26
CA LEU A 432 -0.58 16.73 -21.27
C LEU A 432 -0.26 16.34 -22.73
N PRO A 433 0.97 15.91 -23.05
CA PRO A 433 1.32 15.47 -24.39
C PRO A 433 0.38 14.38 -24.91
N ASP A 434 0.20 14.30 -26.22
CA ASP A 434 -0.56 13.20 -26.81
C ASP A 434 0.10 11.84 -26.54
N TYR A 435 -0.69 10.78 -26.60
CA TYR A 435 -0.20 9.44 -26.27
C TYR A 435 0.97 8.97 -27.15
N ASN A 436 0.97 9.31 -28.43
CA ASN A 436 2.04 8.93 -29.36
C ASN A 436 3.37 9.60 -28.99
N ARG A 437 3.32 10.84 -28.56
CA ARG A 437 4.50 11.58 -28.06
C ARG A 437 5.02 10.96 -26.76
N MET A 438 4.14 10.66 -25.80
CA MET A 438 4.53 9.97 -24.56
C MET A 438 5.07 8.56 -24.83
N ARG A 439 4.46 7.81 -25.75
CA ARG A 439 4.94 6.47 -26.17
C ARG A 439 6.31 6.55 -26.87
N SER A 440 6.53 7.55 -27.73
CA SER A 440 7.81 7.71 -28.43
C SER A 440 8.95 8.10 -27.50
N ALA A 441 8.69 8.82 -26.43
CA ALA A 441 9.68 9.18 -25.42
C ALA A 441 10.17 8.00 -24.57
N MET A 442 9.50 6.84 -24.64
CA MET A 442 9.97 5.58 -24.03
C MET A 442 11.06 4.87 -24.85
N TYR A 443 11.59 5.52 -25.89
CA TYR A 443 12.60 4.96 -26.79
C TYR A 443 13.63 6.01 -27.21
N TRP A 444 14.87 5.93 -26.71
CA TRP A 444 15.94 6.91 -26.92
C TRP A 444 16.35 7.18 -28.38
N LEU A 445 16.18 6.20 -29.28
CA LEU A 445 16.71 6.28 -30.64
C LEU A 445 15.78 7.02 -31.62
N ARG A 446 14.73 7.69 -31.12
CA ARG A 446 13.78 8.45 -31.94
C ARG A 446 13.90 9.96 -31.77
N PHE A 447 15.05 10.44 -31.29
CA PHE A 447 15.40 11.86 -31.24
C PHE A 447 16.31 12.21 -32.38
#